data_9ac05a6d769549908d0b872634e6e66b
#
_entry.id   9ac05a6d769549908d0b872634e6e66b
#
_cell.length_a   1.000
_cell.length_b   1.000
_cell.length_c   1.000
_cell.angle_alpha   90.00
_cell.angle_beta   90.00
_cell.angle_gamma   90.00
#
_symmetry.space_group_name_H-M   'P 1'
#
loop_
_entity.id
_entity.type
_entity.pdbx_description
1 polymer ?
#
loop_
_entity_poly.entity_id
_entity_poly.type
_entity_poly.pdbx_seq_one_letter_code
_entity_poly.pdbx_strand_id
1 'polypeptide(L)'
;MNFTIKTGLTDQYLQISDQEYHYSFGYYSNNSWVDDHRIVMTRFKVEDLTAIQMHSESVNPVPIQLVLVDLDTRQETILTEPLCMSYSDYVVHGTTLYYVEAADKLYKMNVETGEATLVYHGDGINFPHMTSDGKYLNWHHDTPEDQPNAGMRINLETGEVVKMFERKFSPPFTVSNHMMICPTDPDLLFFAHEGNTFYVSNRLWLAPLGKEPFNIAKQYLNADGDLGDCFGHECWAADGKGMYFVKYPCSPESPRGLCYVSLDNPDEAKVLYSKYKYWHVSVAPNGRYLAADTQDKGYSGVCLVDMETGKEEMLTKTKTNWRHPCHPHPHFNPSCTKLAFHELDENGQIVVGFFDI
;
A
#
# COMPACT_ATOMS: atom_id res chain seq x y z
N MET A 1 -5.77 6.76 -23.71
CA MET A 1 -6.54 6.65 -22.45
C MET A 1 -8.02 6.90 -22.72
N ASN A 2 -8.91 6.10 -22.13
CA ASN A 2 -10.37 6.19 -22.27
C ASN A 2 -11.01 6.31 -20.87
N PHE A 3 -12.08 7.12 -20.78
CA PHE A 3 -12.86 7.32 -19.58
C PHE A 3 -14.28 6.82 -19.79
N THR A 4 -14.72 5.85 -19.02
CA THR A 4 -16.02 5.18 -19.17
C THR A 4 -16.75 5.13 -17.83
N ILE A 5 -18.06 5.38 -17.83
CA ILE A 5 -18.91 5.18 -16.66
C ILE A 5 -19.32 3.71 -16.60
N LYS A 6 -19.06 3.08 -15.48
CA LYS A 6 -19.44 1.71 -15.16
C LYS A 6 -20.47 1.69 -14.04
N THR A 7 -21.17 0.58 -13.91
CA THR A 7 -22.17 0.39 -12.84
C THR A 7 -21.62 -0.61 -11.84
N GLY A 8 -21.45 -0.16 -10.60
CA GLY A 8 -21.12 -1.00 -9.44
C GLY A 8 -22.37 -1.67 -8.85
N LEU A 9 -22.25 -2.17 -7.62
CA LEU A 9 -23.38 -2.76 -6.88
C LEU A 9 -24.23 -1.69 -6.18
N THR A 10 -23.63 -0.57 -5.81
CA THR A 10 -24.28 0.51 -5.06
C THR A 10 -24.47 1.76 -5.90
N ASP A 11 -23.50 2.10 -6.72
CA ASP A 11 -23.48 3.33 -7.51
C ASP A 11 -22.65 3.15 -8.80
N GLN A 12 -22.61 4.19 -9.61
CA GLN A 12 -21.74 4.27 -10.78
C GLN A 12 -20.34 4.70 -10.37
N TYR A 13 -19.34 4.33 -11.18
CA TYR A 13 -17.96 4.75 -11.01
C TYR A 13 -17.31 5.09 -12.36
N LEU A 14 -16.33 5.97 -12.31
CA LEU A 14 -15.51 6.30 -13.48
C LEU A 14 -14.41 5.23 -13.61
N GLN A 15 -14.23 4.67 -14.82
CA GLN A 15 -13.15 3.75 -15.13
C GLN A 15 -12.19 4.36 -16.15
N ILE A 16 -10.90 4.25 -15.89
CA ILE A 16 -9.82 4.60 -16.82
C ILE A 16 -9.24 3.32 -17.42
N SER A 17 -9.16 3.29 -18.75
CA SER A 17 -8.58 2.17 -19.52
C SER A 17 -7.79 2.68 -20.73
N ASP A 18 -6.95 1.81 -21.30
CA ASP A 18 -6.23 2.07 -22.54
C ASP A 18 -6.06 0.76 -23.32
N GLN A 19 -5.77 0.82 -24.63
CA GLN A 19 -5.55 -0.37 -25.44
C GLN A 19 -4.09 -0.83 -25.44
N GLU A 20 -3.14 0.09 -25.20
CA GLU A 20 -1.71 -0.16 -25.27
C GLU A 20 -1.04 -0.26 -23.91
N TYR A 21 -1.68 0.31 -22.88
CA TYR A 21 -1.12 0.43 -21.52
C TYR A 21 -2.02 -0.12 -20.45
N HIS A 22 -1.41 -0.80 -19.46
CA HIS A 22 -1.95 -0.98 -18.14
C HIS A 22 -1.74 0.29 -17.32
N TYR A 23 -2.67 0.60 -16.43
CA TYR A 23 -2.55 1.66 -15.43
C TYR A 23 -2.61 1.09 -14.03
N SER A 24 -1.73 1.56 -13.16
CA SER A 24 -1.72 1.22 -11.75
C SER A 24 -1.37 2.44 -10.92
N PHE A 25 -1.85 2.51 -9.70
CA PHE A 25 -1.38 3.47 -8.70
C PHE A 25 -0.57 2.75 -7.62
N GLY A 26 -0.02 3.50 -6.65
CA GLY A 26 0.84 2.95 -5.60
C GLY A 26 0.15 1.91 -4.73
N TYR A 27 0.93 1.22 -3.91
CA TYR A 27 0.41 0.25 -2.96
C TYR A 27 -0.59 0.92 -2.00
N TYR A 28 -1.61 0.20 -1.50
CA TYR A 28 -2.72 0.76 -0.72
C TYR A 28 -2.31 1.60 0.51
N SER A 29 -1.09 1.43 0.99
CA SER A 29 -0.53 2.19 2.12
C SER A 29 0.20 3.47 1.70
N ASN A 30 0.40 3.71 0.38
CA ASN A 30 1.08 4.87 -0.16
C ASN A 30 0.10 5.87 -0.76
N ASN A 31 0.30 7.17 -0.54
CA ASN A 31 -0.49 8.18 -1.20
C ASN A 31 -0.05 8.37 -2.66
N SER A 32 -1.01 8.26 -3.58
CA SER A 32 -0.84 8.54 -5.02
C SER A 32 -1.55 9.82 -5.47
N TRP A 33 -2.37 10.42 -4.61
CA TRP A 33 -3.16 11.60 -4.95
C TRP A 33 -2.38 12.90 -4.74
N VAL A 34 -2.45 13.78 -5.73
CA VAL A 34 -1.94 15.16 -5.68
C VAL A 34 -2.92 16.06 -4.94
N ASP A 35 -4.20 15.91 -5.29
CA ASP A 35 -5.35 16.59 -4.70
C ASP A 35 -6.62 15.74 -4.88
N ASP A 36 -7.80 16.34 -4.75
CA ASP A 36 -9.06 15.60 -4.83
C ASP A 36 -9.45 15.13 -6.24
N HIS A 37 -8.77 15.62 -7.26
CA HIS A 37 -9.11 15.41 -8.67
C HIS A 37 -7.96 14.79 -9.48
N ARG A 38 -6.71 14.89 -8.99
CA ARG A 38 -5.53 14.47 -9.73
C ARG A 38 -4.76 13.38 -8.99
N ILE A 39 -4.42 12.33 -9.72
CA ILE A 39 -3.70 11.17 -9.20
C ILE A 39 -2.48 10.87 -10.05
N VAL A 40 -1.35 10.54 -9.40
CA VAL A 40 -0.17 9.98 -10.08
C VAL A 40 -0.37 8.48 -10.23
N MET A 41 -0.12 7.99 -11.41
CA MET A 41 -0.18 6.56 -11.73
C MET A 41 1.09 6.10 -12.41
N THR A 42 1.36 4.82 -12.35
CA THR A 42 2.28 4.13 -13.24
C THR A 42 1.54 3.62 -14.45
N ARG A 43 2.19 3.65 -15.61
CA ARG A 43 1.73 2.93 -16.80
C ARG A 43 2.86 2.11 -17.40
N PHE A 44 2.52 0.97 -17.97
CA PHE A 44 3.44 0.07 -18.67
C PHE A 44 2.71 -0.66 -19.79
N LYS A 45 3.45 -1.15 -20.76
CA LYS A 45 2.87 -1.80 -21.96
C LYS A 45 2.08 -3.06 -21.60
N VAL A 46 1.02 -3.34 -22.35
CA VAL A 46 0.14 -4.51 -22.15
C VAL A 46 0.92 -5.82 -22.20
N GLU A 47 1.88 -5.93 -23.12
CA GLU A 47 2.75 -7.10 -23.27
C GLU A 47 3.69 -7.34 -22.07
N ASP A 48 3.94 -6.33 -21.25
CA ASP A 48 4.88 -6.36 -20.14
C ASP A 48 4.28 -6.88 -18.81
N LEU A 49 2.96 -7.12 -18.75
CA LEU A 49 2.26 -7.51 -17.52
C LEU A 49 2.90 -8.69 -16.79
N THR A 50 3.31 -9.72 -17.53
CA THR A 50 3.92 -10.90 -16.92
C THR A 50 5.24 -10.55 -16.23
N ALA A 51 6.08 -9.72 -16.84
CA ALA A 51 7.33 -9.27 -16.25
C ALA A 51 7.08 -8.42 -15.00
N ILE A 52 6.13 -7.49 -15.06
CA ILE A 52 5.70 -6.68 -13.90
C ILE A 52 5.23 -7.57 -12.75
N GLN A 53 4.42 -8.59 -13.02
CA GLN A 53 3.92 -9.51 -12.00
C GLN A 53 4.99 -10.43 -11.39
N MET A 54 6.04 -10.74 -12.14
CA MET A 54 7.17 -11.52 -11.65
C MET A 54 8.12 -10.71 -10.76
N HIS A 55 8.12 -9.39 -10.90
CA HIS A 55 8.99 -8.44 -10.20
C HIS A 55 8.19 -7.37 -9.44
N SER A 56 7.01 -7.72 -8.92
CA SER A 56 6.10 -6.76 -8.30
C SER A 56 6.67 -6.07 -7.05
N GLU A 57 7.60 -6.73 -6.36
CA GLU A 57 8.24 -6.22 -5.13
C GLU A 57 9.72 -5.88 -5.34
N SER A 58 10.15 -5.70 -6.59
CA SER A 58 11.53 -5.36 -6.95
C SER A 58 11.59 -4.49 -8.19
N VAL A 59 12.77 -4.00 -8.53
CA VAL A 59 12.99 -3.25 -9.77
C VAL A 59 12.62 -4.10 -10.98
N ASN A 60 11.71 -3.58 -11.78
CA ASN A 60 11.26 -4.27 -12.99
C ASN A 60 12.30 -4.20 -14.11
N PRO A 61 12.49 -5.27 -14.88
CA PRO A 61 13.36 -5.27 -16.07
C PRO A 61 12.72 -4.52 -17.25
N VAL A 62 11.43 -4.22 -17.19
CA VAL A 62 10.67 -3.49 -18.21
C VAL A 62 10.38 -2.06 -17.74
N PRO A 63 10.37 -1.10 -18.67
CA PRO A 63 10.23 0.30 -18.31
C PRO A 63 8.80 0.63 -17.84
N ILE A 64 8.72 1.44 -16.78
CA ILE A 64 7.49 2.01 -16.24
C ILE A 64 7.55 3.53 -16.41
N GLN A 65 6.43 4.16 -16.75
CA GLN A 65 6.30 5.62 -16.77
C GLN A 65 5.39 6.08 -15.65
N LEU A 66 5.76 7.20 -15.02
CA LEU A 66 4.87 7.94 -14.14
C LEU A 66 4.06 8.95 -14.94
N VAL A 67 2.76 8.99 -14.69
CA VAL A 67 1.81 9.88 -15.34
C VAL A 67 0.91 10.56 -14.31
N LEU A 68 0.54 11.81 -14.57
CA LEU A 68 -0.50 12.51 -13.83
C LEU A 68 -1.81 12.41 -14.59
N VAL A 69 -2.85 11.96 -13.93
CA VAL A 69 -4.20 11.90 -14.50
C VAL A 69 -5.11 12.86 -13.77
N ASP A 70 -5.74 13.73 -14.53
CA ASP A 70 -6.75 14.69 -14.06
C ASP A 70 -8.14 14.13 -14.41
N LEU A 71 -8.94 13.85 -13.38
CA LEU A 71 -10.26 13.21 -13.51
C LEU A 71 -11.32 14.17 -14.03
N ASP A 72 -11.18 15.49 -13.77
CA ASP A 72 -12.14 16.48 -14.21
C ASP A 72 -11.95 16.83 -15.69
N THR A 73 -10.73 17.11 -16.10
CA THR A 73 -10.42 17.42 -17.50
C THR A 73 -10.27 16.17 -18.36
N ARG A 74 -10.16 14.99 -17.73
CA ARG A 74 -9.92 13.69 -18.38
C ARG A 74 -8.67 13.69 -19.24
N GLN A 75 -7.60 14.27 -18.70
CA GLN A 75 -6.33 14.38 -19.38
C GLN A 75 -5.23 13.60 -18.64
N GLU A 76 -4.29 13.11 -19.42
CA GLU A 76 -3.05 12.49 -18.95
C GLU A 76 -1.87 13.39 -19.30
N THR A 77 -0.98 13.57 -18.33
CA THR A 77 0.32 14.22 -18.53
C THR A 77 1.43 13.23 -18.17
N ILE A 78 2.33 13.00 -19.10
CA ILE A 78 3.52 12.15 -18.88
C ILE A 78 4.49 12.94 -17.99
N LEU A 79 4.83 12.39 -16.82
CA LEU A 79 5.75 13.02 -15.87
C LEU A 79 7.20 12.59 -16.10
N THR A 80 7.43 11.34 -16.53
CA THR A 80 8.79 10.81 -16.69
C THR A 80 8.98 10.13 -18.05
N GLU A 81 10.23 10.11 -18.52
CA GLU A 81 10.66 9.09 -19.45
C GLU A 81 10.50 7.69 -18.82
N PRO A 82 10.56 6.60 -19.58
CA PRO A 82 10.51 5.26 -19.02
C PRO A 82 11.62 4.99 -18.00
N LEU A 83 11.25 4.52 -16.82
CA LEU A 83 12.13 4.27 -15.67
C LEU A 83 12.22 2.78 -15.33
N CYS A 84 13.36 2.36 -14.81
CA CYS A 84 13.51 1.07 -14.14
C CYS A 84 13.12 1.23 -12.66
N MET A 85 11.89 0.84 -12.31
CA MET A 85 11.36 0.97 -10.95
C MET A 85 10.32 -0.13 -10.66
N SER A 86 9.96 -0.35 -9.38
CA SER A 86 8.74 -1.09 -9.06
C SER A 86 7.51 -0.19 -9.31
N TYR A 87 6.36 -0.80 -9.62
CA TYR A 87 5.14 -0.06 -9.89
C TYR A 87 4.67 0.80 -8.69
N SER A 88 5.13 0.50 -7.48
CA SER A 88 4.75 1.16 -6.22
C SER A 88 5.87 1.97 -5.57
N ASP A 89 7.03 2.13 -6.24
CA ASP A 89 8.18 2.83 -5.66
C ASP A 89 8.05 4.35 -5.78
N TYR A 90 6.91 4.88 -5.36
CA TYR A 90 6.69 6.32 -5.27
C TYR A 90 5.67 6.68 -4.19
N VAL A 91 5.69 7.93 -3.77
CA VAL A 91 4.71 8.53 -2.87
C VAL A 91 4.50 10.00 -3.23
N VAL A 92 3.27 10.50 -3.07
CA VAL A 92 2.87 11.87 -3.39
C VAL A 92 2.53 12.64 -2.12
N HIS A 93 3.00 13.89 -2.03
CA HIS A 93 2.60 14.82 -0.99
C HIS A 93 2.30 16.21 -1.60
N GLY A 94 1.02 16.56 -1.70
CA GLY A 94 0.59 17.74 -2.45
C GLY A 94 1.08 17.67 -3.90
N THR A 95 1.68 18.73 -4.40
CA THR A 95 2.24 18.77 -5.76
C THR A 95 3.64 18.15 -5.90
N THR A 96 4.15 17.53 -4.84
CA THR A 96 5.46 16.89 -4.86
C THR A 96 5.34 15.38 -4.96
N LEU A 97 5.94 14.82 -5.99
CA LEU A 97 6.11 13.38 -6.21
C LEU A 97 7.52 12.98 -5.78
N TYR A 98 7.64 11.97 -4.92
CA TYR A 98 8.90 11.30 -4.62
C TYR A 98 8.86 9.93 -5.28
N TYR A 99 9.90 9.57 -6.05
CA TYR A 99 9.99 8.29 -6.72
C TYR A 99 11.41 7.72 -6.71
N VAL A 100 11.49 6.39 -6.78
CA VAL A 100 12.75 5.67 -6.76
C VAL A 100 13.05 5.11 -8.14
N GLU A 101 14.24 5.38 -8.66
CA GLU A 101 14.77 4.78 -9.89
C GLU A 101 15.86 3.78 -9.54
N ALA A 102 15.82 2.60 -10.17
CA ALA A 102 16.81 1.53 -10.08
C ALA A 102 17.13 1.06 -8.65
N ALA A 103 16.22 1.29 -7.67
CA ALA A 103 16.38 1.03 -6.24
C ALA A 103 17.64 1.70 -5.61
N ASP A 104 18.19 2.71 -6.24
CA ASP A 104 19.40 3.41 -5.76
C ASP A 104 19.28 4.93 -5.74
N LYS A 105 18.27 5.52 -6.42
CA LYS A 105 18.10 6.97 -6.52
C LYS A 105 16.69 7.38 -6.12
N LEU A 106 16.60 8.18 -5.07
CA LEU A 106 15.35 8.84 -4.67
C LEU A 106 15.33 10.24 -5.28
N TYR A 107 14.34 10.49 -6.13
CA TYR A 107 14.06 11.79 -6.72
C TYR A 107 12.86 12.47 -6.07
N LYS A 108 12.85 13.78 -6.15
CA LYS A 108 11.67 14.60 -5.89
C LYS A 108 11.34 15.40 -7.16
N MET A 109 10.07 15.43 -7.55
CA MET A 109 9.57 16.13 -8.72
C MET A 109 8.40 17.02 -8.35
N ASN A 110 8.33 18.23 -8.88
CA ASN A 110 7.12 19.03 -8.87
C ASN A 110 6.25 18.60 -10.06
N VAL A 111 5.04 18.06 -9.81
CA VAL A 111 4.16 17.54 -10.89
C VAL A 111 3.58 18.62 -11.79
N GLU A 112 3.59 19.90 -11.38
CA GLU A 112 3.12 21.03 -12.18
C GLU A 112 4.16 21.49 -13.20
N THR A 113 5.46 21.45 -12.82
CA THR A 113 6.55 21.93 -13.68
C THR A 113 7.32 20.82 -14.35
N GLY A 114 7.22 19.59 -13.86
CA GLY A 114 8.02 18.44 -14.30
C GLY A 114 9.49 18.52 -13.85
N GLU A 115 9.87 19.54 -13.04
CA GLU A 115 11.24 19.67 -12.54
C GLU A 115 11.54 18.60 -11.49
N ALA A 116 12.54 17.77 -11.76
CA ALA A 116 13.00 16.72 -10.87
C ALA A 116 14.40 17.01 -10.33
N THR A 117 14.64 16.66 -9.06
CA THR A 117 15.94 16.77 -8.39
C THR A 117 16.24 15.49 -7.62
N LEU A 118 17.51 15.07 -7.64
CA LEU A 118 17.97 13.95 -6.83
C LEU A 118 18.00 14.37 -5.35
N VAL A 119 17.33 13.59 -4.50
CA VAL A 119 17.27 13.81 -3.04
C VAL A 119 18.29 12.96 -2.32
N TYR A 120 18.43 11.70 -2.72
CA TYR A 120 19.33 10.75 -2.09
C TYR A 120 19.81 9.70 -3.11
N HIS A 121 21.05 9.26 -2.95
CA HIS A 121 21.64 8.16 -3.73
C HIS A 121 22.29 7.16 -2.77
N GLY A 122 21.83 5.92 -2.84
CA GLY A 122 22.32 4.80 -2.04
C GLY A 122 21.54 3.53 -2.37
N ASP A 123 22.13 2.40 -2.18
CA ASP A 123 21.57 1.11 -2.58
C ASP A 123 20.31 0.71 -1.78
N GLY A 124 19.48 -0.13 -2.38
CA GLY A 124 18.41 -0.85 -1.71
C GLY A 124 17.20 0.00 -1.29
N ILE A 125 16.86 1.05 -2.03
CA ILE A 125 15.69 1.91 -1.74
C ILE A 125 14.45 1.28 -2.34
N ASN A 126 13.47 0.87 -1.51
CA ASN A 126 12.20 0.31 -1.96
C ASN A 126 11.03 0.77 -1.09
N PHE A 127 9.83 0.83 -1.66
CA PHE A 127 8.58 1.12 -0.97
C PHE A 127 8.63 2.37 -0.07
N PRO A 128 8.81 3.56 -0.64
CA PRO A 128 8.88 4.79 0.14
C PRO A 128 7.52 5.11 0.78
N HIS A 129 7.52 5.41 2.09
CA HIS A 129 6.37 5.96 2.81
C HIS A 129 6.74 7.28 3.44
N MET A 130 5.72 8.07 3.83
CA MET A 130 5.94 9.44 4.31
C MET A 130 5.09 9.77 5.53
N THR A 131 5.60 10.65 6.39
CA THR A 131 4.80 11.29 7.45
C THR A 131 3.74 12.22 6.84
N SER A 132 2.62 12.41 7.55
CA SER A 132 1.50 13.24 7.06
C SER A 132 1.88 14.70 6.80
N ASP A 133 2.93 15.22 7.48
CA ASP A 133 3.43 16.57 7.27
C ASP A 133 4.43 16.70 6.10
N GLY A 134 4.76 15.57 5.45
CA GLY A 134 5.65 15.53 4.29
C GLY A 134 7.13 15.79 4.59
N LYS A 135 7.55 15.78 5.87
CA LYS A 135 8.94 16.12 6.25
C LYS A 135 9.88 14.93 6.29
N TYR A 136 9.36 13.76 6.54
CA TYR A 136 10.15 12.55 6.64
C TYR A 136 9.63 11.49 5.68
N LEU A 137 10.57 10.79 5.04
CA LEU A 137 10.30 9.66 4.18
C LEU A 137 11.12 8.47 4.68
N ASN A 138 10.51 7.29 4.74
CA ASN A 138 11.23 6.05 5.00
C ASN A 138 11.21 5.16 3.77
N TRP A 139 12.13 4.19 3.76
CA TRP A 139 12.13 3.09 2.79
C TRP A 139 12.57 1.79 3.42
N HIS A 140 12.19 0.70 2.80
CA HIS A 140 12.78 -0.61 3.04
C HIS A 140 14.15 -0.64 2.36
N HIS A 141 15.20 -0.93 3.14
CA HIS A 141 16.53 -1.12 2.61
C HIS A 141 16.72 -2.61 2.30
N ASP A 142 16.68 -2.94 1.01
CA ASP A 142 16.94 -4.29 0.52
C ASP A 142 18.36 -4.68 0.78
N THR A 143 18.53 -5.86 1.36
CA THR A 143 19.84 -6.45 1.67
C THR A 143 19.91 -7.87 1.11
N PRO A 144 21.10 -8.39 0.82
CA PRO A 144 21.28 -9.81 0.50
C PRO A 144 20.67 -10.73 1.58
N GLU A 145 20.20 -11.91 1.20
CA GLU A 145 19.51 -12.86 2.10
C GLU A 145 20.29 -13.21 3.39
N ASP A 146 21.62 -13.11 3.35
CA ASP A 146 22.49 -13.39 4.49
C ASP A 146 22.68 -12.20 5.44
N GLN A 147 22.18 -10.99 5.06
CA GLN A 147 22.25 -9.77 5.84
C GLN A 147 20.91 -9.49 6.56
N PRO A 148 20.92 -8.69 7.64
CA PRO A 148 19.70 -8.20 8.26
C PRO A 148 18.96 -7.24 7.34
N ASN A 149 17.61 -7.29 7.32
CA ASN A 149 16.82 -6.24 6.70
C ASN A 149 16.85 -4.97 7.56
N ALA A 150 16.79 -3.82 6.93
CA ALA A 150 16.84 -2.53 7.61
C ALA A 150 15.74 -1.58 7.14
N GLY A 151 15.23 -0.77 8.06
CA GLY A 151 14.37 0.37 7.77
C GLY A 151 15.18 1.67 7.86
N MET A 152 15.14 2.48 6.81
CA MET A 152 15.82 3.76 6.71
C MET A 152 14.82 4.91 6.71
N ARG A 153 15.24 6.07 7.19
CA ARG A 153 14.45 7.32 7.17
C ARG A 153 15.35 8.47 6.73
N ILE A 154 14.81 9.37 5.92
CA ILE A 154 15.41 10.64 5.57
C ILE A 154 14.56 11.81 6.09
N ASN A 155 15.22 12.82 6.64
CA ASN A 155 14.62 14.14 6.84
C ASN A 155 14.76 14.93 5.53
N LEU A 156 13.64 15.25 4.88
CA LEU A 156 13.62 15.88 3.55
C LEU A 156 14.01 17.36 3.56
N GLU A 157 14.03 18.01 4.73
CA GLU A 157 14.48 19.40 4.89
C GLU A 157 16.01 19.47 5.06
N THR A 158 16.60 18.55 5.82
CA THR A 158 18.03 18.57 6.15
C THR A 158 18.88 17.63 5.32
N GLY A 159 18.25 16.62 4.70
CA GLY A 159 18.94 15.52 4.01
C GLY A 159 19.54 14.47 4.96
N GLU A 160 19.31 14.56 6.26
CA GLU A 160 19.82 13.60 7.24
C GLU A 160 19.16 12.23 7.04
N VAL A 161 19.98 11.19 6.87
CA VAL A 161 19.54 9.80 6.74
C VAL A 161 19.92 9.04 8.00
N VAL A 162 18.95 8.33 8.58
CA VAL A 162 19.15 7.48 9.76
C VAL A 162 18.63 6.07 9.53
N LYS A 163 19.32 5.08 10.10
CA LYS A 163 18.83 3.72 10.19
C LYS A 163 17.91 3.60 11.39
N MET A 164 16.63 3.34 11.15
CA MET A 164 15.60 3.22 12.20
C MET A 164 15.76 1.93 12.97
N PHE A 165 15.99 0.83 12.28
CA PHE A 165 16.27 -0.48 12.86
C PHE A 165 17.01 -1.36 11.85
N GLU A 166 17.52 -2.47 12.36
CA GLU A 166 18.11 -3.54 11.59
C GLU A 166 17.76 -4.86 12.27
N ARG A 167 17.22 -5.81 11.53
CA ARG A 167 16.82 -7.10 12.10
C ARG A 167 16.93 -8.24 11.10
N LYS A 168 17.43 -9.38 11.57
CA LYS A 168 17.37 -10.65 10.87
C LYS A 168 16.54 -11.63 11.70
N PHE A 169 15.50 -12.19 11.09
CA PHE A 169 14.77 -13.30 11.69
C PHE A 169 15.46 -14.64 11.42
N SER A 170 15.10 -15.65 12.19
CA SER A 170 15.64 -17.00 12.00
C SER A 170 15.02 -17.72 10.80
N PRO A 171 15.76 -18.54 10.06
CA PRO A 171 15.17 -19.38 9.01
C PRO A 171 14.02 -20.24 9.55
N PRO A 172 13.00 -20.58 8.71
CA PRO A 172 12.97 -20.37 7.26
C PRO A 172 12.47 -18.99 6.82
N PHE A 173 11.94 -18.14 7.73
CA PHE A 173 11.34 -16.84 7.40
C PHE A 173 12.25 -15.72 7.93
N THR A 174 13.16 -15.24 7.10
CA THR A 174 14.20 -14.29 7.51
C THR A 174 13.88 -12.84 7.15
N VAL A 175 12.80 -12.58 6.38
CA VAL A 175 12.52 -11.29 5.77
C VAL A 175 11.70 -10.38 6.69
N SER A 176 12.06 -9.10 6.71
CA SER A 176 11.22 -8.00 7.21
C SER A 176 10.86 -7.09 6.03
N ASN A 177 9.59 -6.78 5.84
CA ASN A 177 9.12 -5.88 4.79
C ASN A 177 7.95 -5.00 5.25
N HIS A 178 7.20 -4.38 4.33
CA HIS A 178 6.07 -3.47 4.59
C HIS A 178 6.42 -2.36 5.59
N MET A 179 7.60 -1.75 5.42
CA MET A 179 8.09 -0.75 6.35
C MET A 179 7.37 0.59 6.16
N MET A 180 6.63 1.02 7.17
CA MET A 180 5.82 2.24 7.13
C MET A 180 6.14 3.14 8.32
N ILE A 181 6.62 4.37 8.05
CA ILE A 181 6.78 5.38 9.09
C ILE A 181 5.41 5.75 9.67
N CYS A 182 5.37 5.97 10.99
CA CYS A 182 4.14 6.46 11.63
C CYS A 182 3.78 7.84 11.05
N PRO A 183 2.52 8.08 10.64
CA PRO A 183 2.13 9.33 9.99
C PRO A 183 2.35 10.58 10.86
N THR A 184 2.37 10.43 12.17
CA THR A 184 2.46 11.53 13.15
C THR A 184 3.71 11.50 14.02
N ASP A 185 4.53 10.44 13.93
CA ASP A 185 5.77 10.30 14.71
C ASP A 185 6.91 9.78 13.82
N PRO A 186 7.84 10.65 13.40
CA PRO A 186 8.93 10.26 12.53
C PRO A 186 9.95 9.30 13.18
N ASP A 187 9.91 9.16 14.50
CA ASP A 187 10.80 8.27 15.23
C ASP A 187 10.20 6.87 15.49
N LEU A 188 9.04 6.59 14.91
CA LEU A 188 8.38 5.30 15.01
C LEU A 188 8.14 4.69 13.62
N LEU A 189 8.63 3.46 13.42
CA LEU A 189 8.47 2.70 12.18
C LEU A 189 7.74 1.39 12.45
N PHE A 190 6.80 1.03 11.60
CA PHE A 190 6.23 -0.31 11.52
C PHE A 190 7.01 -1.15 10.52
N PHE A 191 7.13 -2.45 10.78
CA PHE A 191 7.54 -3.45 9.79
C PHE A 191 6.85 -4.80 10.04
N ALA A 192 6.70 -5.59 8.99
CA ALA A 192 6.16 -6.94 9.06
C ALA A 192 7.28 -7.98 9.08
N HIS A 193 7.17 -8.99 9.93
CA HIS A 193 7.91 -10.25 9.77
C HIS A 193 7.23 -11.08 8.70
N GLU A 194 7.85 -11.20 7.53
CA GLU A 194 7.25 -11.82 6.36
C GLU A 194 7.47 -13.32 6.33
N GLY A 195 6.51 -14.05 5.77
CA GLY A 195 6.59 -15.50 5.59
C GLY A 195 5.22 -16.13 5.46
N ASN A 196 5.19 -17.45 5.50
CA ASN A 196 3.93 -18.17 5.47
C ASN A 196 3.12 -17.89 6.74
N THR A 197 1.98 -17.24 6.56
CA THR A 197 1.14 -16.73 7.65
C THR A 197 0.63 -17.80 8.64
N PHE A 198 0.66 -19.09 8.26
CA PHE A 198 0.36 -20.20 9.18
C PHE A 198 1.51 -20.53 10.15
N TYR A 199 2.71 -20.02 9.91
CA TYR A 199 3.89 -20.33 10.70
C TYR A 199 4.58 -19.12 11.32
N VAL A 200 4.20 -17.90 10.89
CA VAL A 200 4.72 -16.66 11.46
C VAL A 200 3.79 -16.17 12.58
N SER A 201 4.19 -16.37 13.84
CA SER A 201 3.38 -16.08 15.04
C SER A 201 3.56 -14.65 15.58
N ASN A 202 4.42 -13.86 14.97
CA ASN A 202 4.78 -12.52 15.43
C ASN A 202 5.00 -11.62 14.24
N ARG A 203 3.96 -11.40 13.43
CA ARG A 203 4.07 -10.68 12.16
C ARG A 203 4.28 -9.17 12.33
N LEU A 204 3.55 -8.52 13.26
CA LEU A 204 3.52 -7.07 13.36
C LEU A 204 4.54 -6.53 14.37
N TRP A 205 5.40 -5.64 13.92
CA TRP A 205 6.48 -5.08 14.74
C TRP A 205 6.53 -3.57 14.67
N LEU A 206 6.91 -2.96 15.80
CA LEU A 206 7.25 -1.54 15.89
C LEU A 206 8.73 -1.36 16.22
N ALA A 207 9.35 -0.39 15.57
CA ALA A 207 10.74 0.00 15.77
C ALA A 207 10.82 1.49 16.14
N PRO A 208 10.79 1.85 17.42
CA PRO A 208 11.09 3.21 17.85
C PRO A 208 12.58 3.50 17.66
N LEU A 209 12.92 4.68 17.14
CA LEU A 209 14.31 5.08 16.91
C LEU A 209 15.14 4.99 18.21
N GLY A 210 16.27 4.32 18.11
CA GLY A 210 17.21 4.13 19.24
C GLY A 210 16.75 3.17 20.33
N LYS A 211 15.70 2.38 20.08
CA LYS A 211 15.21 1.33 20.98
C LYS A 211 15.10 -0.01 20.25
N GLU A 212 15.05 -1.09 21.01
CA GLU A 212 14.79 -2.42 20.46
C GLU A 212 13.38 -2.51 19.85
N PRO A 213 13.23 -3.06 18.65
CA PRO A 213 11.93 -3.35 18.09
C PRO A 213 11.14 -4.35 18.94
N PHE A 214 9.84 -4.19 18.99
CA PHE A 214 8.95 -5.08 19.73
C PHE A 214 7.72 -5.48 18.91
N ASN A 215 7.21 -6.69 19.19
CA ASN A 215 6.03 -7.24 18.53
C ASN A 215 4.75 -6.65 19.10
N ILE A 216 3.78 -6.37 18.25
CA ILE A 216 2.43 -5.94 18.59
C ILE A 216 1.38 -6.92 18.06
N ALA A 217 0.13 -6.78 18.50
CA ALA A 217 -0.98 -7.65 18.09
C ALA A 217 -0.63 -9.14 18.25
N LYS A 218 -0.42 -9.58 19.48
CA LYS A 218 -0.08 -10.98 19.78
C LYS A 218 -1.04 -11.96 19.10
N GLN A 219 -0.46 -12.92 18.38
CA GLN A 219 -1.19 -14.00 17.74
C GLN A 219 -1.29 -15.18 18.73
N TYR A 220 -2.50 -15.68 18.94
CA TYR A 220 -2.75 -16.76 19.89
C TYR A 220 -2.63 -18.11 19.20
N LEU A 221 -2.19 -19.10 19.95
CA LEU A 221 -2.26 -20.50 19.56
C LEU A 221 -3.65 -21.06 19.86
N ASN A 222 -4.14 -21.93 19.00
CA ASN A 222 -5.38 -22.69 19.26
C ASN A 222 -5.12 -23.83 20.27
N ALA A 223 -6.16 -24.63 20.56
CA ALA A 223 -6.08 -25.72 21.52
C ALA A 223 -5.09 -26.83 21.10
N ASP A 224 -4.78 -26.95 19.82
CA ASP A 224 -3.85 -27.93 19.28
C ASP A 224 -2.40 -27.41 19.24
N GLY A 225 -2.18 -26.15 19.62
CA GLY A 225 -0.89 -25.50 19.62
C GLY A 225 -0.46 -24.87 18.29
N ASP A 226 -1.36 -24.84 17.31
CA ASP A 226 -1.18 -24.17 16.02
C ASP A 226 -1.63 -22.70 16.10
N LEU A 227 -1.19 -21.87 15.15
CA LEU A 227 -1.67 -20.49 15.07
C LEU A 227 -3.18 -20.45 14.80
N GLY A 228 -3.93 -19.81 15.71
CA GLY A 228 -5.34 -19.51 15.53
C GLY A 228 -5.59 -18.29 14.63
N ASP A 229 -4.60 -17.42 14.54
CA ASP A 229 -4.64 -16.13 13.85
C ASP A 229 -3.60 -16.04 12.75
N CYS A 230 -4.03 -15.71 11.52
CA CYS A 230 -3.17 -15.39 10.40
C CYS A 230 -3.39 -13.91 10.06
N PHE A 231 -2.38 -13.06 10.30
CA PHE A 231 -2.46 -11.61 10.13
C PHE A 231 -1.68 -11.12 8.92
N GLY A 232 -2.08 -9.97 8.38
CA GLY A 232 -1.33 -9.24 7.37
C GLY A 232 -2.06 -8.02 6.80
N HIS A 233 -1.46 -7.42 5.78
CA HIS A 233 -1.95 -6.25 5.05
C HIS A 233 -2.28 -5.07 5.97
N GLU A 234 -1.24 -4.58 6.59
CA GLU A 234 -1.26 -3.59 7.64
C GLU A 234 -1.30 -2.16 7.07
N CYS A 235 -1.92 -1.23 7.81
CA CYS A 235 -1.79 0.21 7.59
C CYS A 235 -1.93 0.97 8.90
N TRP A 236 -1.29 2.13 8.99
CA TRP A 236 -1.44 3.03 10.13
C TRP A 236 -2.85 3.60 10.21
N ALA A 237 -3.37 3.79 11.42
CA ALA A 237 -4.48 4.70 11.65
C ALA A 237 -4.04 6.13 11.28
N ALA A 238 -4.95 6.95 10.74
CA ALA A 238 -4.63 8.31 10.29
C ALA A 238 -4.03 9.20 11.39
N ASP A 239 -4.40 8.96 12.64
CA ASP A 239 -3.89 9.69 13.81
C ASP A 239 -2.58 9.12 14.38
N GLY A 240 -2.05 8.05 13.81
CA GLY A 240 -0.82 7.39 14.25
C GLY A 240 -0.92 6.65 15.58
N LYS A 241 -2.13 6.49 16.18
CA LYS A 241 -2.31 5.88 17.51
C LYS A 241 -2.55 4.37 17.49
N GLY A 242 -2.50 3.75 16.33
CA GLY A 242 -2.70 2.33 16.16
C GLY A 242 -2.59 1.89 14.73
N MET A 243 -2.86 0.62 14.50
CA MET A 243 -2.79 0.03 13.18
C MET A 243 -4.03 -0.78 12.86
N TYR A 244 -4.49 -0.67 11.62
CA TYR A 244 -5.46 -1.59 11.04
C TYR A 244 -4.71 -2.66 10.25
N PHE A 245 -5.26 -3.86 10.24
CA PHE A 245 -4.74 -5.01 9.49
C PHE A 245 -5.84 -6.05 9.29
N VAL A 246 -5.55 -7.08 8.54
CA VAL A 246 -6.51 -8.13 8.26
C VAL A 246 -6.16 -9.41 9.02
N LYS A 247 -7.13 -9.96 9.75
CA LYS A 247 -7.14 -11.36 10.12
C LYS A 247 -7.73 -12.14 8.96
N TYR A 248 -6.87 -12.87 8.26
CA TYR A 248 -7.20 -13.48 6.98
C TYR A 248 -8.35 -14.47 7.04
N PRO A 249 -9.07 -14.66 5.90
CA PRO A 249 -10.12 -15.66 5.78
C PRO A 249 -9.66 -17.09 6.05
N CYS A 250 -8.35 -17.37 5.86
CA CYS A 250 -7.75 -18.68 6.14
C CYS A 250 -7.42 -18.91 7.62
N SER A 251 -7.53 -17.91 8.49
CA SER A 251 -7.27 -18.07 9.92
C SER A 251 -8.13 -19.20 10.50
N PRO A 252 -7.57 -20.12 11.27
CA PRO A 252 -8.34 -21.20 11.91
C PRO A 252 -9.46 -20.68 12.80
N GLU A 253 -9.16 -19.66 13.63
CA GLU A 253 -10.10 -19.13 14.61
C GLU A 253 -10.94 -17.96 14.07
N SER A 254 -12.21 -17.89 14.55
CA SER A 254 -13.15 -16.81 14.29
C SER A 254 -13.26 -15.88 15.50
N PRO A 255 -13.68 -14.60 15.32
CA PRO A 255 -14.03 -13.93 14.06
C PRO A 255 -12.81 -13.63 13.20
N ARG A 256 -13.02 -13.45 11.87
CA ARG A 256 -12.03 -13.07 10.87
C ARG A 256 -12.46 -11.77 10.23
N GLY A 257 -11.53 -10.90 9.86
CA GLY A 257 -11.89 -9.62 9.25
C GLY A 257 -10.90 -8.50 9.48
N LEU A 258 -11.39 -7.26 9.45
CA LEU A 258 -10.59 -6.07 9.73
C LEU A 258 -10.35 -5.95 11.22
N CYS A 259 -9.08 -5.84 11.58
CA CYS A 259 -8.60 -5.74 12.96
C CYS A 259 -8.02 -4.36 13.23
N TYR A 260 -7.95 -4.02 14.51
CA TYR A 260 -7.25 -2.84 15.02
C TYR A 260 -6.45 -3.22 16.27
N VAL A 261 -5.25 -2.65 16.39
CA VAL A 261 -4.44 -2.65 17.59
C VAL A 261 -4.06 -1.22 17.96
N SER A 262 -4.30 -0.84 19.22
CA SER A 262 -3.92 0.48 19.75
C SER A 262 -2.48 0.46 20.26
N LEU A 263 -1.73 1.55 20.08
CA LEU A 263 -0.41 1.72 20.70
C LEU A 263 -0.48 1.80 22.25
N ASP A 264 -1.62 2.21 22.80
CA ASP A 264 -1.85 2.22 24.27
C ASP A 264 -2.00 0.81 24.84
N ASN A 265 -2.43 -0.16 24.01
CA ASN A 265 -2.52 -1.58 24.38
C ASN A 265 -2.02 -2.45 23.21
N PRO A 266 -0.70 -2.47 22.95
CA PRO A 266 -0.13 -3.06 21.76
C PRO A 266 -0.22 -4.60 21.70
N ASP A 267 -0.50 -5.25 22.81
CA ASP A 267 -0.61 -6.72 22.87
C ASP A 267 -1.97 -7.24 22.38
N GLU A 268 -3.03 -6.42 22.45
CA GLU A 268 -4.39 -6.85 22.21
C GLU A 268 -4.97 -6.31 20.91
N ALA A 269 -5.13 -7.19 19.93
CA ALA A 269 -5.84 -6.90 18.69
C ALA A 269 -7.34 -7.20 18.82
N LYS A 270 -8.17 -6.38 18.14
CA LYS A 270 -9.62 -6.57 18.11
C LYS A 270 -10.09 -6.69 16.67
N VAL A 271 -10.91 -7.71 16.37
CA VAL A 271 -11.65 -7.78 15.10
C VAL A 271 -12.83 -6.82 15.19
N LEU A 272 -12.85 -5.81 14.34
CA LEU A 272 -13.88 -4.76 14.35
C LEU A 272 -15.00 -5.05 13.34
N TYR A 273 -14.64 -5.53 12.13
CA TYR A 273 -15.55 -5.74 11.02
C TYR A 273 -15.31 -7.11 10.40
N SER A 274 -16.37 -7.88 10.19
CA SER A 274 -16.25 -9.30 9.79
C SER A 274 -17.32 -9.76 8.79
N LYS A 275 -18.01 -8.82 8.13
CA LYS A 275 -19.09 -9.14 7.20
C LYS A 275 -18.59 -9.84 5.93
N TYR A 276 -17.39 -9.46 5.46
CA TYR A 276 -16.80 -9.99 4.23
C TYR A 276 -15.47 -10.69 4.49
N LYS A 277 -14.97 -11.41 3.49
CA LYS A 277 -13.65 -12.06 3.52
C LYS A 277 -12.57 -11.06 3.12
N TYR A 278 -12.30 -10.10 3.99
CA TYR A 278 -11.35 -9.03 3.74
C TYR A 278 -9.93 -9.53 3.46
N TRP A 279 -9.20 -8.79 2.61
CA TRP A 279 -7.85 -9.14 2.20
C TRP A 279 -6.84 -8.01 2.38
N HIS A 280 -7.12 -6.78 1.89
CA HIS A 280 -6.36 -5.57 2.21
C HIS A 280 -7.25 -4.55 2.90
N VAL A 281 -6.61 -3.58 3.59
CA VAL A 281 -7.32 -2.47 4.23
C VAL A 281 -6.52 -1.18 4.09
N SER A 282 -7.20 -0.09 3.73
CA SER A 282 -6.68 1.27 3.77
C SER A 282 -7.58 2.17 4.62
N VAL A 283 -6.98 3.22 5.18
CA VAL A 283 -7.66 4.18 6.07
C VAL A 283 -7.84 5.50 5.35
N ALA A 284 -9.03 6.06 5.43
CA ALA A 284 -9.29 7.42 4.95
C ALA A 284 -8.47 8.45 5.75
N PRO A 285 -7.90 9.49 5.10
CA PRO A 285 -7.16 10.56 5.80
C PRO A 285 -7.90 11.22 6.95
N ASN A 286 -9.23 11.31 6.89
CA ASN A 286 -10.07 11.86 7.97
C ASN A 286 -10.33 10.87 9.13
N GLY A 287 -9.86 9.64 9.03
CA GLY A 287 -10.04 8.60 10.05
C GLY A 287 -11.48 8.07 10.19
N ARG A 288 -12.42 8.45 9.28
CA ARG A 288 -13.81 8.01 9.35
C ARG A 288 -14.08 6.72 8.62
N TYR A 289 -13.42 6.50 7.48
CA TYR A 289 -13.70 5.35 6.64
C TYR A 289 -12.52 4.38 6.57
N LEU A 290 -12.84 3.10 6.42
CA LEU A 290 -11.90 2.10 5.92
C LEU A 290 -12.37 1.66 4.54
N ALA A 291 -11.43 1.49 3.62
CA ALA A 291 -11.68 0.79 2.38
C ALA A 291 -10.94 -0.52 2.39
N ALA A 292 -11.54 -1.56 1.84
CA ALA A 292 -10.95 -2.88 1.83
C ALA A 292 -11.32 -3.62 0.55
N ASP A 293 -10.46 -4.55 0.14
CA ASP A 293 -10.83 -5.54 -0.83
C ASP A 293 -11.08 -6.91 -0.18
N THR A 294 -11.65 -7.84 -0.94
CA THR A 294 -11.99 -9.19 -0.45
C THR A 294 -11.31 -10.28 -1.26
N GLN A 295 -11.08 -11.42 -0.61
CA GLN A 295 -10.61 -12.63 -1.27
C GLN A 295 -11.76 -13.64 -1.41
N ASP A 296 -12.41 -13.62 -2.58
CA ASP A 296 -13.47 -14.57 -2.92
C ASP A 296 -13.12 -15.39 -4.16
N LYS A 297 -13.82 -16.50 -4.37
CA LYS A 297 -13.57 -17.38 -5.52
C LYS A 297 -13.96 -16.68 -6.83
N GLY A 298 -12.97 -16.30 -7.63
CA GLY A 298 -13.15 -15.74 -8.97
C GLY A 298 -13.40 -14.24 -9.03
N TYR A 299 -13.44 -13.53 -7.88
CA TYR A 299 -13.54 -12.08 -7.85
C TYR A 299 -12.94 -11.50 -6.55
N SER A 300 -12.71 -10.20 -6.56
CA SER A 300 -12.45 -9.41 -5.36
C SER A 300 -13.53 -8.34 -5.23
N GLY A 301 -14.12 -8.18 -4.04
CA GLY A 301 -15.03 -7.10 -3.74
C GLY A 301 -14.25 -5.85 -3.34
N VAL A 302 -14.73 -4.67 -3.73
CA VAL A 302 -14.28 -3.38 -3.17
C VAL A 302 -15.30 -2.97 -2.12
N CYS A 303 -14.87 -2.81 -0.89
CA CYS A 303 -15.73 -2.54 0.27
C CYS A 303 -15.41 -1.19 0.91
N LEU A 304 -16.44 -0.52 1.39
CA LEU A 304 -16.37 0.68 2.21
C LEU A 304 -16.96 0.38 3.59
N VAL A 305 -16.26 0.80 4.63
CA VAL A 305 -16.73 0.73 6.02
C VAL A 305 -16.81 2.13 6.58
N ASP A 306 -18.00 2.55 7.00
CA ASP A 306 -18.20 3.77 7.77
C ASP A 306 -18.05 3.45 9.26
N MET A 307 -16.95 3.90 9.86
CA MET A 307 -16.63 3.60 11.26
C MET A 307 -17.52 4.32 12.27
N GLU A 308 -18.20 5.39 11.89
CA GLU A 308 -19.17 6.09 12.77
C GLU A 308 -20.47 5.29 12.89
N THR A 309 -20.92 4.69 11.79
CA THR A 309 -22.21 3.96 11.76
C THR A 309 -22.02 2.45 11.89
N GLY A 310 -20.80 1.94 11.69
CA GLY A 310 -20.51 0.52 11.61
C GLY A 310 -21.03 -0.15 10.33
N LYS A 311 -21.46 0.64 9.30
CA LYS A 311 -21.96 0.10 8.03
C LYS A 311 -20.81 -0.47 7.21
N GLU A 312 -20.91 -1.75 6.86
CA GLU A 312 -20.02 -2.43 5.91
C GLU A 312 -20.76 -2.64 4.58
N GLU A 313 -20.25 -2.07 3.49
CA GLU A 313 -20.89 -2.11 2.17
C GLU A 313 -19.90 -2.54 1.09
N MET A 314 -20.34 -3.44 0.21
CA MET A 314 -19.58 -3.83 -0.98
C MET A 314 -20.03 -2.95 -2.15
N LEU A 315 -19.13 -2.10 -2.66
CA LEU A 315 -19.42 -1.14 -3.72
C LEU A 315 -19.45 -1.80 -5.10
N THR A 316 -18.53 -2.73 -5.35
CA THR A 316 -18.45 -3.48 -6.62
C THR A 316 -17.71 -4.80 -6.43
N LYS A 317 -17.76 -5.64 -7.48
CA LYS A 317 -16.98 -6.88 -7.62
C LYS A 317 -16.12 -6.78 -8.86
N THR A 318 -14.83 -6.99 -8.71
CA THR A 318 -13.85 -6.87 -9.77
C THR A 318 -13.27 -8.24 -10.13
N LYS A 319 -12.85 -8.40 -11.37
CA LYS A 319 -11.98 -9.51 -11.74
C LYS A 319 -10.57 -9.27 -11.19
N THR A 320 -9.91 -10.32 -10.78
CA THR A 320 -8.51 -10.30 -10.32
C THR A 320 -7.83 -11.62 -10.66
N ASN A 321 -6.53 -11.60 -10.85
CA ASN A 321 -5.72 -12.81 -11.01
C ASN A 321 -4.85 -13.11 -9.78
N TRP A 322 -5.07 -12.41 -8.66
CA TRP A 322 -4.35 -12.55 -7.39
C TRP A 322 -2.84 -12.33 -7.48
N ARG A 323 -2.40 -11.51 -8.44
CA ARG A 323 -1.01 -11.07 -8.60
C ARG A 323 -0.94 -9.56 -8.64
N HIS A 324 0.04 -8.97 -7.99
CA HIS A 324 0.27 -7.53 -8.06
C HIS A 324 0.60 -7.10 -9.51
N PRO A 325 0.12 -5.94 -9.94
CA PRO A 325 -0.76 -4.99 -9.24
C PRO A 325 -2.27 -5.21 -9.47
N CYS A 326 -2.73 -6.44 -9.77
CA CYS A 326 -4.14 -6.73 -10.11
C CYS A 326 -5.09 -6.86 -8.90
N HIS A 327 -4.61 -6.68 -7.68
CA HIS A 327 -5.48 -6.58 -6.51
C HIS A 327 -6.16 -5.20 -6.49
N PRO A 328 -7.40 -5.08 -6.02
CA PRO A 328 -8.10 -3.79 -6.01
C PRO A 328 -7.39 -2.69 -5.23
N HIS A 329 -6.79 -2.99 -4.07
CA HIS A 329 -6.04 -2.04 -3.25
C HIS A 329 -6.75 -0.68 -3.12
N PRO A 330 -7.99 -0.61 -2.62
CA PRO A 330 -8.76 0.63 -2.63
C PRO A 330 -8.05 1.74 -1.84
N HIS A 331 -8.06 2.96 -2.38
CA HIS A 331 -7.29 4.08 -1.86
C HIS A 331 -8.06 5.41 -1.95
N PHE A 332 -8.14 6.15 -0.84
CA PHE A 332 -8.87 7.41 -0.75
C PHE A 332 -8.09 8.61 -1.30
N ASN A 333 -8.83 9.59 -1.87
CA ASN A 333 -8.29 10.92 -2.11
C ASN A 333 -8.18 11.74 -0.80
N PRO A 334 -7.47 12.88 -0.79
CA PRO A 334 -7.24 13.66 0.43
C PRO A 334 -8.50 14.11 1.17
N SER A 335 -9.55 14.50 0.45
CA SER A 335 -10.84 14.93 1.08
C SER A 335 -11.76 13.76 1.44
N CYS A 336 -11.37 12.52 1.15
CA CYS A 336 -12.19 11.32 1.38
C CYS A 336 -13.53 11.32 0.64
N THR A 337 -13.59 11.93 -0.53
CA THR A 337 -14.77 11.99 -1.41
C THR A 337 -14.67 11.06 -2.60
N LYS A 338 -13.48 10.47 -2.84
CA LYS A 338 -13.26 9.51 -3.92
C LYS A 338 -12.48 8.31 -3.41
N LEU A 339 -12.77 7.16 -4.02
CA LEU A 339 -12.08 5.89 -3.78
C LEU A 339 -11.59 5.33 -5.10
N ALA A 340 -10.26 5.27 -5.28
CA ALA A 340 -9.62 4.59 -6.41
C ALA A 340 -9.46 3.11 -6.12
N PHE A 341 -9.54 2.26 -7.15
CA PHE A 341 -9.26 0.82 -7.05
C PHE A 341 -8.84 0.23 -8.40
N HIS A 342 -8.07 -0.86 -8.36
CA HIS A 342 -7.74 -1.62 -9.56
C HIS A 342 -8.81 -2.67 -9.88
N GLU A 343 -8.95 -2.96 -11.17
CA GLU A 343 -9.70 -4.13 -11.65
C GLU A 343 -9.08 -4.66 -12.96
N LEU A 344 -9.40 -5.89 -13.31
CA LEU A 344 -9.13 -6.41 -14.66
C LEU A 344 -10.35 -6.22 -15.54
N ASP A 345 -10.15 -5.64 -16.71
CA ASP A 345 -11.20 -5.54 -17.73
C ASP A 345 -11.50 -6.89 -18.39
N GLU A 346 -12.33 -6.88 -19.43
CA GLU A 346 -12.73 -8.08 -20.16
C GLU A 346 -11.54 -8.74 -20.90
N ASN A 347 -10.54 -7.97 -21.25
CA ASN A 347 -9.34 -8.40 -21.96
C ASN A 347 -8.20 -8.81 -21.01
N GLY A 348 -8.40 -8.69 -19.68
CA GLY A 348 -7.38 -8.93 -18.68
C GLY A 348 -6.40 -7.79 -18.50
N GLN A 349 -6.75 -6.59 -18.98
CA GLN A 349 -5.95 -5.39 -18.75
C GLN A 349 -6.24 -4.79 -17.37
N ILE A 350 -5.20 -4.29 -16.71
CA ILE A 350 -5.35 -3.56 -15.45
C ILE A 350 -5.86 -2.16 -15.78
N VAL A 351 -6.99 -1.83 -15.21
CA VAL A 351 -7.68 -0.56 -15.32
C VAL A 351 -7.97 -0.01 -13.92
N VAL A 352 -8.24 1.28 -13.82
CA VAL A 352 -8.47 1.94 -12.53
C VAL A 352 -9.88 2.50 -12.49
N GLY A 353 -10.62 2.13 -11.45
CA GLY A 353 -11.96 2.64 -11.14
C GLY A 353 -11.94 3.70 -10.05
N PHE A 354 -12.90 4.62 -10.08
CA PHE A 354 -13.09 5.69 -9.09
C PHE A 354 -14.54 5.81 -8.71
N PHE A 355 -14.85 5.54 -7.45
CA PHE A 355 -16.14 5.89 -6.86
C PHE A 355 -16.11 7.30 -6.27
N ASP A 356 -17.22 8.04 -6.41
CA ASP A 356 -17.56 9.15 -5.50
C ASP A 356 -18.20 8.56 -4.23
N ILE A 357 -17.79 9.03 -3.03
CA ILE A 357 -18.21 8.49 -1.73
C ILE A 357 -18.68 9.58 -0.76
#